data_578630ca6b056c55c289d0c0896d1ea5
#
_entry.id   578630ca6b056c55c289d0c0896d1ea5
#
_cell.length_a   1.000
_cell.length_b   1.000
_cell.length_c   1.000
_cell.angle_alpha   90.00
_cell.angle_beta   90.00
_cell.angle_gamma   90.00
#
_symmetry.space_group_name_H-M   'P 1'
#
loop_
_entity.id
_entity.type
_entity.pdbx_description
1 polymer ?
#
loop_
_entity_poly.entity_id
_entity_poly.type
_entity_poly.pdbx_seq_one_letter_code
_entity_poly.pdbx_strand_id
1 'polypeptide(L)'
;MTAEQTPPPRRRTVDVALESRLRRWTIEDQDGQVTLIDSAAVPAGEPFAGDVPLHVGYGGVMRIGVLAGGAADLERVLRRAVLASGAELVLLLHANDARSFTERAAALRDARPDLVLVLAAERREADRIVDLVEALRFGCADQSPAPRVVVAGDAHAALRLKAAAATFAVELLSDPRRPDGLSAFAHRGRDFRRGTDPNVVLRDEALEELARLVAARGSDALVVDVSGGSTSLVRASVRGAVTAAHVAPLGSGVAADRTVVRAGLDGVRRWIPWSIDAPTMLERVFNRARWPDAVAAEASALALEIALAHEATSHAHADAAAAGMADALRDAPITIVTGAAASFTRVAHTALVAIDGLASRRPTTLYRDADEGLVALAAVAAHIRSAGGDPASAVGDELARRLVPIALVVPVTPGRRSRLRVNGIEYRADELVPGAFFSVRHRGDADVEVTGTPVKTRGTAGELGIIIDARGRPVALPPRDAERIPALVKWFAALDLAVTGLS
;
A
#
# COMPACT_ATOMS: atom_id res chain seq x y z
N MET A 1 13.49 54.76 15.95
CA MET A 1 13.36 53.39 15.42
C MET A 1 12.36 52.69 16.32
N THR A 2 11.10 52.62 15.90
CA THR A 2 10.06 51.83 16.56
C THR A 2 10.31 50.39 16.21
N ALA A 3 10.55 49.53 17.20
CA ALA A 3 10.64 48.09 17.01
C ALA A 3 9.30 47.63 16.41
N GLU A 4 9.35 47.12 15.18
CA GLU A 4 8.22 46.47 14.54
C GLU A 4 7.83 45.29 15.41
N GLN A 5 6.70 45.38 16.09
CA GLN A 5 6.18 44.24 16.88
C GLN A 5 5.77 43.16 15.90
N THR A 6 6.50 42.06 15.89
CA THR A 6 6.12 40.86 15.15
C THR A 6 4.70 40.45 15.57
N PRO A 7 3.75 40.29 14.66
CA PRO A 7 2.40 39.89 15.02
C PRO A 7 2.43 38.54 15.78
N PRO A 8 1.52 38.35 16.73
CA PRO A 8 1.47 37.09 17.47
C PRO A 8 1.21 35.93 16.53
N PRO A 9 1.81 34.76 16.81
CA PRO A 9 1.63 33.59 15.97
C PRO A 9 0.16 33.18 15.91
N ARG A 10 -0.31 32.77 14.72
CA ARG A 10 -1.68 32.29 14.54
C ARG A 10 -1.74 30.79 14.87
N ARG A 11 -2.54 30.46 15.88
CA ARG A 11 -2.83 29.07 16.22
C ARG A 11 -4.07 28.59 15.49
N ARG A 12 -4.01 27.39 14.93
CA ARG A 12 -5.13 26.69 14.28
C ARG A 12 -5.19 25.25 14.76
N THR A 13 -6.37 24.70 14.82
CA THR A 13 -6.59 23.29 15.10
C THR A 13 -6.99 22.56 13.83
N VAL A 14 -6.35 21.42 13.58
CA VAL A 14 -6.65 20.55 12.46
C VAL A 14 -7.19 19.24 13.02
N ASP A 15 -8.43 18.94 12.72
CA ASP A 15 -9.07 17.69 13.09
C ASP A 15 -8.96 16.69 11.93
N VAL A 16 -8.31 15.56 12.17
CA VAL A 16 -8.12 14.50 11.17
C VAL A 16 -8.96 13.30 11.53
N ALA A 17 -9.96 13.00 10.71
CA ALA A 17 -10.74 11.77 10.81
C ALA A 17 -10.15 10.67 9.93
N LEU A 18 -9.92 9.51 10.54
CA LEU A 18 -9.51 8.26 9.87
C LEU A 18 -10.53 7.20 10.26
N GLU A 19 -11.40 6.81 9.33
CA GLU A 19 -12.47 5.83 9.59
C GLU A 19 -13.26 6.13 10.89
N SER A 20 -13.01 5.37 11.96
CA SER A 20 -13.65 5.52 13.28
C SER A 20 -12.85 6.34 14.29
N ARG A 21 -11.71 6.89 13.89
CA ARG A 21 -10.77 7.59 14.79
C ARG A 21 -10.69 9.07 14.42
N LEU A 22 -10.69 9.92 15.44
CA LEU A 22 -10.49 11.35 15.28
C LEU A 22 -9.26 11.80 16.08
N ARG A 23 -8.38 12.56 15.43
CA ARG A 23 -7.21 13.17 16.06
C ARG A 23 -7.23 14.68 15.84
N ARG A 24 -6.97 15.40 16.90
CA ARG A 24 -6.83 16.86 16.85
C ARG A 24 -5.36 17.24 16.93
N TRP A 25 -4.94 18.13 16.04
CA TRP A 25 -3.59 18.65 15.96
C TRP A 25 -3.66 20.17 16.11
N THR A 26 -2.80 20.72 16.97
CA THR A 26 -2.65 22.17 17.07
C THR A 26 -1.40 22.59 16.32
N ILE A 27 -1.58 23.45 15.33
CA ILE A 27 -0.51 24.03 14.52
C ILE A 27 -0.37 25.51 14.81
N GLU A 28 0.84 26.00 14.82
CA GLU A 28 1.17 27.42 14.97
C GLU A 28 1.80 27.89 13.66
N ASP A 29 1.27 28.99 13.12
CA ASP A 29 1.78 29.63 11.91
C ASP A 29 2.38 30.97 12.31
N GLN A 30 3.70 31.11 12.16
CA GLN A 30 4.44 32.36 12.37
C GLN A 30 5.17 32.69 11.08
N ASP A 31 4.73 33.77 10.42
CA ASP A 31 5.34 34.28 9.17
C ASP A 31 5.46 33.22 8.04
N GLY A 32 4.47 32.31 7.94
CA GLY A 32 4.47 31.24 6.96
C GLY A 32 5.28 30.01 7.39
N GLN A 33 5.89 30.04 8.55
CA GLN A 33 6.52 28.87 9.15
C GLN A 33 5.52 28.16 10.06
N VAL A 34 5.10 26.98 9.63
CA VAL A 34 4.11 26.16 10.35
C VAL A 34 4.83 25.17 11.26
N THR A 35 4.44 25.14 12.53
CA THR A 35 4.98 24.21 13.53
C THR A 35 3.83 23.49 14.24
N LEU A 36 3.97 22.19 14.43
CA LEU A 36 3.04 21.38 15.22
C LEU A 36 3.40 21.51 16.69
N ILE A 37 2.46 21.99 17.52
CA ILE A 37 2.70 22.22 18.96
C ILE A 37 2.04 21.19 19.86
N ASP A 38 0.95 20.56 19.43
CA ASP A 38 0.25 19.57 20.25
C ASP A 38 -0.56 18.59 19.41
N SER A 39 -0.82 17.40 19.96
CA SER A 39 -1.69 16.41 19.35
C SER A 39 -2.48 15.62 20.40
N ALA A 40 -3.76 15.46 20.19
CA ALA A 40 -4.64 14.68 21.06
C ALA A 40 -5.51 13.70 20.27
N ALA A 41 -5.74 12.50 20.85
CA ALA A 41 -6.81 11.63 20.40
C ALA A 41 -8.15 12.22 20.88
N VAL A 42 -9.11 12.32 19.98
CA VAL A 42 -10.46 12.83 20.32
C VAL A 42 -11.36 11.60 20.57
N PRO A 43 -12.14 11.60 21.66
CA PRO A 43 -13.07 10.51 21.95
C PRO A 43 -14.04 10.26 20.80
N ALA A 44 -14.42 8.99 20.61
CA ALA A 44 -15.39 8.62 19.58
C ALA A 44 -16.73 9.31 19.84
N GLY A 45 -17.30 9.92 18.80
CA GLY A 45 -18.57 10.63 18.87
C GLY A 45 -18.47 12.13 19.16
N GLU A 46 -17.28 12.67 19.46
CA GLU A 46 -17.10 14.12 19.52
C GLU A 46 -17.16 14.71 18.10
N PRO A 47 -17.84 15.86 17.94
CA PRO A 47 -17.91 16.53 16.64
C PRO A 47 -16.56 17.16 16.27
N PHE A 48 -16.36 17.39 15.00
CA PHE A 48 -15.27 18.24 14.52
C PHE A 48 -15.42 19.64 15.14
N ALA A 49 -14.41 20.06 15.89
CA ALA A 49 -14.35 21.37 16.50
C ALA A 49 -13.07 22.13 16.09
N GLY A 50 -12.25 21.53 15.24
CA GLY A 50 -11.05 22.17 14.69
C GLY A 50 -11.37 23.19 13.61
N ASP A 51 -10.46 24.15 13.41
CA ASP A 51 -10.57 25.17 12.36
C ASP A 51 -10.52 24.58 10.96
N VAL A 52 -9.84 23.43 10.81
CA VAL A 52 -9.68 22.70 9.54
C VAL A 52 -10.06 21.24 9.77
N PRO A 53 -11.23 20.79 9.31
CA PRO A 53 -11.59 19.39 9.31
C PRO A 53 -10.94 18.68 8.11
N LEU A 54 -10.11 17.66 8.34
CA LEU A 54 -9.56 16.80 7.30
C LEU A 54 -10.17 15.40 7.42
N HIS A 55 -10.61 14.85 6.28
CA HIS A 55 -11.10 13.49 6.18
C HIS A 55 -10.10 12.66 5.40
N VAL A 56 -9.45 11.71 6.04
CA VAL A 56 -8.60 10.73 5.35
C VAL A 56 -9.45 9.55 4.92
N GLY A 57 -9.59 9.38 3.63
CA GLY A 57 -10.42 8.35 3.05
C GLY A 57 -9.81 7.69 1.83
N TYR A 58 -10.34 6.54 1.44
CA TYR A 58 -9.90 5.83 0.23
C TYR A 58 -10.44 6.47 -1.05
N GLY A 59 -11.41 7.37 -0.94
CA GLY A 59 -12.23 7.80 -2.07
C GLY A 59 -13.11 6.66 -2.58
N GLY A 60 -13.88 6.90 -3.64
CA GLY A 60 -14.60 5.82 -4.33
C GLY A 60 -13.64 4.84 -5.01
N VAL A 61 -14.01 3.57 -5.10
CA VAL A 61 -13.29 2.62 -5.96
C VAL A 61 -13.52 3.04 -7.40
N MET A 62 -12.49 3.55 -8.06
CA MET A 62 -12.56 3.97 -9.45
C MET A 62 -12.16 2.79 -10.36
N ARG A 63 -13.01 2.45 -11.30
CA ARG A 63 -12.82 1.36 -12.25
C ARG A 63 -12.29 1.90 -13.57
N ILE A 64 -11.08 1.50 -13.94
CA ILE A 64 -10.43 1.98 -15.17
C ILE A 64 -10.45 0.90 -16.23
N GLY A 65 -11.02 1.26 -17.41
CA GLY A 65 -10.79 0.56 -18.66
C GLY A 65 -9.62 1.17 -19.42
N VAL A 66 -8.85 0.35 -20.13
CA VAL A 66 -7.74 0.82 -20.96
C VAL A 66 -7.92 0.33 -22.37
N LEU A 67 -7.84 1.25 -23.35
CA LEU A 67 -7.81 0.99 -24.78
C LEU A 67 -6.46 1.44 -25.32
N ALA A 68 -5.64 0.53 -25.80
CA ALA A 68 -4.24 0.83 -26.11
C ALA A 68 -3.78 0.28 -27.46
N GLY A 69 -2.76 0.91 -28.05
CA GLY A 69 -1.99 0.36 -29.15
C GLY A 69 -1.22 -0.92 -28.78
N GLY A 70 -0.65 -1.61 -29.75
CA GLY A 70 -0.18 -2.98 -29.61
C GLY A 70 1.24 -3.20 -29.05
N ALA A 71 1.91 -2.24 -28.40
CA ALA A 71 3.27 -2.43 -27.90
C ALA A 71 3.30 -3.13 -26.53
N ALA A 72 4.06 -4.22 -26.37
CA ALA A 72 4.15 -5.00 -25.14
C ALA A 72 4.62 -4.20 -23.93
N ASP A 73 5.50 -3.21 -24.12
CA ASP A 73 5.98 -2.34 -23.03
C ASP A 73 4.90 -1.39 -22.51
N LEU A 74 3.89 -1.14 -23.34
CA LEU A 74 2.78 -0.27 -23.02
C LEU A 74 1.91 -0.82 -21.88
N GLU A 75 1.65 -2.12 -21.84
CA GLU A 75 0.87 -2.74 -20.78
C GLU A 75 1.48 -2.48 -19.39
N ARG A 76 2.79 -2.60 -19.28
CA ARG A 76 3.51 -2.36 -18.02
C ARG A 76 3.35 -0.91 -17.54
N VAL A 77 3.49 0.03 -18.48
CA VAL A 77 3.32 1.46 -18.16
C VAL A 77 1.89 1.78 -17.76
N LEU A 78 0.91 1.19 -18.46
CA LEU A 78 -0.51 1.39 -18.16
C LEU A 78 -0.89 0.82 -16.78
N ARG A 79 -0.43 -0.41 -16.47
CA ARG A 79 -0.60 -0.99 -15.14
C ARG A 79 0.00 -0.09 -14.05
N ARG A 80 1.20 0.45 -14.29
CA ARG A 80 1.85 1.38 -13.38
C ARG A 80 1.03 2.66 -13.19
N ALA A 81 0.49 3.22 -14.27
CA ALA A 81 -0.36 4.42 -14.21
C ALA A 81 -1.63 4.19 -13.40
N VAL A 82 -2.30 3.05 -13.63
CA VAL A 82 -3.51 2.67 -12.88
C VAL A 82 -3.19 2.45 -11.39
N LEU A 83 -2.15 1.69 -11.06
CA LEU A 83 -1.73 1.47 -9.68
C LEU A 83 -1.36 2.76 -8.96
N ALA A 84 -0.69 3.69 -9.64
CA ALA A 84 -0.34 4.99 -9.06
C ALA A 84 -1.56 5.90 -8.82
N SER A 85 -2.68 5.69 -9.53
CA SER A 85 -3.94 6.41 -9.33
C SER A 85 -4.81 5.82 -8.22
N GLY A 86 -4.47 4.65 -7.68
CA GLY A 86 -5.28 3.92 -6.69
C GLY A 86 -6.60 3.38 -7.25
N ALA A 87 -6.64 3.07 -8.54
CA ALA A 87 -7.82 2.58 -9.23
C ALA A 87 -7.74 1.07 -9.52
N GLU A 88 -8.88 0.46 -9.79
CA GLU A 88 -8.99 -0.92 -10.25
C GLU A 88 -8.90 -0.98 -11.78
N LEU A 89 -7.94 -1.76 -12.33
CA LEU A 89 -7.91 -2.07 -13.75
C LEU A 89 -8.96 -3.17 -14.04
N VAL A 90 -10.11 -2.77 -14.60
CA VAL A 90 -11.21 -3.72 -14.87
C VAL A 90 -11.16 -4.32 -16.26
N LEU A 91 -10.53 -3.64 -17.22
CA LEU A 91 -10.41 -4.11 -18.59
C LEU A 91 -9.20 -3.50 -19.28
N LEU A 92 -8.48 -4.31 -20.05
CA LEU A 92 -7.45 -3.89 -20.96
C LEU A 92 -7.73 -4.48 -22.34
N LEU A 93 -7.96 -3.62 -23.33
CA LEU A 93 -8.13 -3.96 -24.74
C LEU A 93 -6.98 -3.39 -25.55
N HIS A 94 -6.31 -4.25 -26.30
CA HIS A 94 -5.30 -3.83 -27.25
C HIS A 94 -5.88 -3.69 -28.68
N ALA A 95 -5.28 -2.84 -29.47
CA ALA A 95 -5.66 -2.66 -30.89
C ALA A 95 -5.59 -3.98 -31.69
N ASN A 96 -4.75 -4.93 -31.24
CA ASN A 96 -4.59 -6.26 -31.85
C ASN A 96 -5.38 -7.35 -31.10
N ASP A 97 -6.32 -6.98 -30.23
CA ASP A 97 -7.18 -7.94 -29.52
C ASP A 97 -7.98 -8.80 -30.51
N ALA A 98 -7.94 -10.12 -30.33
CA ALA A 98 -8.56 -11.09 -31.25
C ALA A 98 -10.10 -11.12 -31.16
N ARG A 99 -10.69 -10.48 -30.12
CA ARG A 99 -12.14 -10.42 -29.96
C ARG A 99 -12.80 -9.63 -31.11
N SER A 100 -13.97 -10.06 -31.52
CA SER A 100 -14.84 -9.32 -32.46
C SER A 100 -15.30 -7.99 -31.85
N PHE A 101 -15.83 -7.11 -32.67
CA PHE A 101 -16.42 -5.84 -32.21
C PHE A 101 -17.48 -6.04 -31.11
N THR A 102 -18.39 -7.01 -31.33
CA THR A 102 -19.46 -7.33 -30.37
C THR A 102 -18.93 -7.86 -29.05
N GLU A 103 -17.89 -8.70 -29.06
CA GLU A 103 -17.26 -9.21 -27.84
C GLU A 103 -16.52 -8.12 -27.08
N ARG A 104 -15.86 -7.18 -27.79
CA ARG A 104 -15.22 -6.00 -27.17
C ARG A 104 -16.24 -5.09 -26.52
N ALA A 105 -17.37 -4.81 -27.22
CA ALA A 105 -18.46 -4.00 -26.67
C ALA A 105 -19.13 -4.68 -25.46
N ALA A 106 -19.32 -6.00 -25.52
CA ALA A 106 -19.83 -6.77 -24.38
C ALA A 106 -18.87 -6.71 -23.17
N ALA A 107 -17.56 -6.90 -23.40
CA ALA A 107 -16.56 -6.80 -22.35
C ALA A 107 -16.54 -5.42 -21.68
N LEU A 108 -16.70 -4.34 -22.44
CA LEU A 108 -16.79 -2.96 -21.92
C LEU A 108 -18.07 -2.75 -21.11
N ARG A 109 -19.21 -3.31 -21.57
CA ARG A 109 -20.48 -3.26 -20.84
C ARG A 109 -20.39 -3.97 -19.49
N ASP A 110 -19.79 -5.16 -19.46
CA ASP A 110 -19.62 -5.97 -18.25
C ASP A 110 -18.61 -5.33 -17.29
N ALA A 111 -17.55 -4.75 -17.85
CA ALA A 111 -16.52 -4.07 -17.07
C ALA A 111 -17.03 -2.78 -16.41
N ARG A 112 -18.03 -2.08 -16.99
CA ARG A 112 -18.60 -0.81 -16.48
C ARG A 112 -17.53 0.15 -15.93
N PRO A 113 -16.58 0.61 -16.75
CA PRO A 113 -15.54 1.51 -16.27
C PRO A 113 -16.10 2.90 -15.91
N ASP A 114 -15.55 3.53 -14.87
CA ASP A 114 -15.84 4.93 -14.54
C ASP A 114 -14.99 5.88 -15.37
N LEU A 115 -13.77 5.42 -15.68
CA LEU A 115 -12.78 6.12 -16.49
C LEU A 115 -12.22 5.19 -17.54
N VAL A 116 -12.05 5.69 -18.77
CA VAL A 116 -11.37 4.95 -19.83
C VAL A 116 -10.14 5.71 -20.29
N LEU A 117 -8.97 5.10 -20.15
CA LEU A 117 -7.72 5.61 -20.70
C LEU A 117 -7.55 5.09 -22.14
N VAL A 118 -7.48 5.99 -23.11
CA VAL A 118 -7.23 5.70 -24.50
C VAL A 118 -5.81 6.16 -24.84
N LEU A 119 -4.95 5.23 -25.19
CA LEU A 119 -3.53 5.52 -25.41
C LEU A 119 -3.08 5.08 -26.80
N ALA A 120 -2.67 6.05 -27.62
CA ALA A 120 -2.01 5.84 -28.91
C ALA A 120 -0.53 6.23 -28.79
N ALA A 121 0.35 5.24 -28.84
CA ALA A 121 1.80 5.45 -28.79
C ALA A 121 2.32 6.14 -30.06
N GLU A 122 1.74 5.79 -31.19
CA GLU A 122 2.13 6.25 -32.50
C GLU A 122 0.91 6.66 -33.35
N ARG A 123 1.12 7.61 -34.27
CA ARG A 123 0.07 8.09 -35.17
C ARG A 123 -0.64 6.98 -35.96
N ARG A 124 0.10 5.96 -36.39
CA ARG A 124 -0.44 4.82 -37.18
C ARG A 124 -1.36 3.90 -36.37
N GLU A 125 -1.31 3.95 -35.04
CA GLU A 125 -2.19 3.15 -34.18
C GLU A 125 -3.58 3.77 -34.02
N ALA A 126 -3.71 5.07 -34.30
CA ALA A 126 -4.95 5.81 -34.09
C ALA A 126 -6.16 5.14 -34.78
N ASP A 127 -6.00 4.65 -36.01
CA ASP A 127 -7.10 4.03 -36.77
C ASP A 127 -7.63 2.77 -36.09
N ARG A 128 -6.73 1.92 -35.57
CA ARG A 128 -7.10 0.69 -34.88
C ARG A 128 -7.74 0.97 -33.51
N ILE A 129 -7.31 2.04 -32.86
CA ILE A 129 -7.87 2.45 -31.55
C ILE A 129 -9.23 3.11 -31.73
N VAL A 130 -9.48 3.78 -32.86
CA VAL A 130 -10.83 4.29 -33.19
C VAL A 130 -11.87 3.18 -33.15
N ASP A 131 -11.58 1.98 -33.66
CA ASP A 131 -12.49 0.83 -33.57
C ASP A 131 -12.78 0.41 -32.12
N LEU A 132 -11.80 0.53 -31.22
CA LEU A 132 -12.00 0.28 -29.79
C LEU A 132 -12.84 1.38 -29.12
N VAL A 133 -12.67 2.63 -29.55
CA VAL A 133 -13.52 3.76 -29.07
C VAL A 133 -14.95 3.61 -29.55
N GLU A 134 -15.18 3.12 -30.78
CA GLU A 134 -16.51 2.77 -31.25
C GLU A 134 -17.13 1.63 -30.42
N ALA A 135 -16.36 0.58 -30.11
CA ALA A 135 -16.82 -0.50 -29.23
C ALA A 135 -17.16 0.04 -27.82
N LEU A 136 -16.39 1.01 -27.29
CA LEU A 136 -16.69 1.70 -26.04
C LEU A 136 -18.05 2.42 -26.11
N ARG A 137 -18.29 3.16 -27.18
CA ARG A 137 -19.56 3.87 -27.40
C ARG A 137 -20.76 2.93 -27.35
N PHE A 138 -20.65 1.76 -28.00
CA PHE A 138 -21.72 0.76 -27.99
C PHE A 138 -21.84 0.03 -26.65
N GLY A 139 -20.70 -0.36 -26.04
CA GLY A 139 -20.67 -1.10 -24.80
C GLY A 139 -21.19 -0.30 -23.59
N CYS A 140 -20.92 1.00 -23.57
CA CYS A 140 -21.29 1.88 -22.46
C CYS A 140 -22.49 2.81 -22.79
N ALA A 141 -23.25 2.54 -23.88
CA ALA A 141 -24.36 3.39 -24.31
C ALA A 141 -25.42 3.61 -23.21
N ASP A 142 -25.71 2.57 -22.42
CA ASP A 142 -26.72 2.59 -21.37
C ASP A 142 -26.12 2.82 -19.97
N GLN A 143 -24.81 3.11 -19.87
CA GLN A 143 -24.16 3.34 -18.58
C GLN A 143 -24.45 4.75 -18.07
N SER A 144 -24.98 4.84 -16.85
CA SER A 144 -25.23 6.12 -16.17
C SER A 144 -24.57 6.09 -14.78
N PRO A 145 -23.68 7.05 -14.46
CA PRO A 145 -23.11 8.03 -15.40
C PRO A 145 -22.26 7.38 -16.49
N ALA A 146 -22.17 8.04 -17.65
CA ALA A 146 -21.28 7.61 -18.73
C ALA A 146 -19.81 7.70 -18.28
N PRO A 147 -18.93 6.80 -18.75
CA PRO A 147 -17.51 6.85 -18.39
C PRO A 147 -16.87 8.15 -18.89
N ARG A 148 -15.93 8.67 -18.12
CA ARG A 148 -15.04 9.74 -18.58
C ARG A 148 -13.95 9.14 -19.45
N VAL A 149 -13.49 9.86 -20.44
CA VAL A 149 -12.44 9.39 -21.35
C VAL A 149 -11.23 10.29 -21.26
N VAL A 150 -10.09 9.69 -20.95
CA VAL A 150 -8.79 10.35 -20.97
C VAL A 150 -8.02 9.85 -22.20
N VAL A 151 -7.61 10.74 -23.06
CA VAL A 151 -6.81 10.42 -24.25
C VAL A 151 -5.38 10.90 -24.05
N ALA A 152 -4.41 10.03 -24.29
CA ALA A 152 -3.00 10.32 -24.12
C ALA A 152 -2.14 9.75 -25.28
N GLY A 153 -0.91 10.23 -25.44
CA GLY A 153 0.06 9.73 -26.40
C GLY A 153 0.48 10.74 -27.44
N ASP A 154 0.62 10.30 -28.72
CA ASP A 154 0.99 11.18 -29.83
C ASP A 154 -0.05 12.28 -30.04
N ALA A 155 0.38 13.53 -30.21
CA ALA A 155 -0.53 14.68 -30.25
C ALA A 155 -1.54 14.62 -31.42
N HIS A 156 -1.14 14.12 -32.59
CA HIS A 156 -2.06 13.99 -33.73
C HIS A 156 -3.05 12.84 -33.54
N ALA A 157 -2.56 11.71 -33.00
CA ALA A 157 -3.41 10.59 -32.66
C ALA A 157 -4.41 10.99 -31.56
N ALA A 158 -3.97 11.71 -30.54
CA ALA A 158 -4.81 12.17 -29.44
C ALA A 158 -5.96 13.08 -29.93
N LEU A 159 -5.70 14.02 -30.83
CA LEU A 159 -6.75 14.86 -31.39
C LEU A 159 -7.79 14.06 -32.21
N ARG A 160 -7.34 13.08 -32.98
CA ARG A 160 -8.21 12.19 -33.75
C ARG A 160 -9.07 11.30 -32.82
N LEU A 161 -8.48 10.72 -31.79
CA LEU A 161 -9.17 9.90 -30.81
C LEU A 161 -10.15 10.71 -29.97
N LYS A 162 -9.81 11.97 -29.64
CA LYS A 162 -10.72 12.90 -29.01
C LYS A 162 -11.97 13.14 -29.88
N ALA A 163 -11.79 13.31 -31.19
CA ALA A 163 -12.92 13.48 -32.11
C ALA A 163 -13.80 12.21 -32.17
N ALA A 164 -13.18 11.01 -32.21
CA ALA A 164 -13.92 9.75 -32.17
C ALA A 164 -14.69 9.53 -30.86
N ALA A 165 -14.15 9.99 -29.75
CA ALA A 165 -14.75 9.88 -28.42
C ALA A 165 -15.66 11.07 -28.04
N ALA A 166 -16.06 11.93 -28.97
CA ALA A 166 -16.76 13.19 -28.70
C ALA A 166 -18.14 13.04 -28.02
N THR A 167 -18.69 11.83 -27.97
CA THR A 167 -19.92 11.53 -27.22
C THR A 167 -19.70 11.43 -25.71
N PHE A 168 -18.46 11.37 -25.25
CA PHE A 168 -18.05 11.31 -23.85
C PHE A 168 -17.43 12.65 -23.40
N ALA A 169 -17.32 12.83 -22.08
CA ALA A 169 -16.47 13.88 -21.53
C ALA A 169 -15.00 13.50 -21.73
N VAL A 170 -14.30 14.15 -22.68
CA VAL A 170 -12.93 13.82 -23.08
C VAL A 170 -11.93 14.83 -22.57
N GLU A 171 -10.89 14.34 -21.92
CA GLU A 171 -9.72 15.09 -21.48
C GLU A 171 -8.46 14.62 -22.21
N LEU A 172 -7.53 15.55 -22.51
CA LEU A 172 -6.23 15.24 -23.07
C LEU A 172 -5.17 15.32 -21.98
N LEU A 173 -4.36 14.28 -21.86
CA LEU A 173 -3.21 14.25 -20.93
C LEU A 173 -1.90 13.95 -21.69
N SER A 174 -0.80 14.30 -21.03
CA SER A 174 0.53 13.90 -21.46
C SER A 174 0.67 12.38 -21.51
N ASP A 175 1.55 11.89 -22.36
CA ASP A 175 1.81 10.46 -22.52
C ASP A 175 2.31 9.83 -21.20
N PRO A 176 1.59 8.86 -20.60
CA PRO A 176 1.95 8.24 -19.34
C PRO A 176 3.25 7.41 -19.40
N ARG A 177 3.84 7.20 -20.56
CA ARG A 177 5.19 6.63 -20.70
C ARG A 177 6.27 7.61 -20.23
N ARG A 178 5.97 8.90 -20.16
CA ARG A 178 6.83 9.93 -19.60
C ARG A 178 6.54 10.12 -18.12
N PRO A 179 7.55 10.44 -17.31
CA PRO A 179 7.33 10.64 -15.86
C PRO A 179 6.29 11.70 -15.52
N ASP A 180 6.26 12.81 -16.28
CA ASP A 180 5.28 13.87 -16.14
C ASP A 180 3.87 13.42 -16.51
N GLY A 181 3.70 12.64 -17.57
CA GLY A 181 2.42 12.09 -17.98
C GLY A 181 1.89 11.04 -17.02
N LEU A 182 2.76 10.18 -16.48
CA LEU A 182 2.39 9.22 -15.44
C LEU A 182 1.90 9.94 -14.18
N SER A 183 2.63 10.96 -13.74
CA SER A 183 2.26 11.77 -12.58
C SER A 183 0.94 12.52 -12.81
N ALA A 184 0.76 13.11 -13.98
CA ALA A 184 -0.48 13.80 -14.35
C ALA A 184 -1.69 12.86 -14.35
N PHE A 185 -1.54 11.64 -14.89
CA PHE A 185 -2.60 10.63 -14.89
C PHE A 185 -2.96 10.20 -13.45
N ALA A 186 -1.95 9.89 -12.63
CA ALA A 186 -2.17 9.51 -11.24
C ALA A 186 -2.87 10.62 -10.45
N HIS A 187 -2.43 11.87 -10.61
CA HIS A 187 -3.06 13.03 -9.98
C HIS A 187 -4.51 13.19 -10.41
N ARG A 188 -4.79 13.06 -11.71
CA ARG A 188 -6.15 13.18 -12.23
C ARG A 188 -7.08 12.08 -11.72
N GLY A 189 -6.58 10.83 -11.64
CA GLY A 189 -7.32 9.73 -11.02
C GLY A 189 -7.68 10.01 -9.57
N ARG A 190 -6.76 10.59 -8.81
CA ARG A 190 -7.01 11.01 -7.43
C ARG A 190 -8.04 12.13 -7.34
N ASP A 191 -7.99 13.12 -8.22
CA ASP A 191 -9.01 14.20 -8.25
C ASP A 191 -10.41 13.62 -8.48
N PHE A 192 -10.54 12.65 -9.37
CA PHE A 192 -11.84 11.99 -9.58
C PHE A 192 -12.31 11.23 -8.34
N ARG A 193 -11.40 10.57 -7.61
CA ARG A 193 -11.74 9.85 -6.37
C ARG A 193 -12.06 10.76 -5.21
N ARG A 194 -11.36 11.92 -5.10
CA ARG A 194 -11.60 12.93 -4.06
C ARG A 194 -12.94 13.63 -4.25
N GLY A 195 -13.40 13.78 -5.48
CA GLY A 195 -14.59 14.57 -5.78
C GLY A 195 -14.34 16.07 -5.61
N THR A 196 -15.35 16.78 -5.09
CA THR A 196 -15.32 18.25 -4.95
C THR A 196 -15.03 18.73 -3.53
N ASP A 197 -14.85 17.83 -2.57
CA ASP A 197 -14.57 18.22 -1.18
C ASP A 197 -13.09 18.53 -0.98
N PRO A 198 -12.71 19.79 -0.70
CA PRO A 198 -11.32 20.19 -0.50
C PRO A 198 -10.73 19.67 0.81
N ASN A 199 -11.56 19.21 1.75
CA ASN A 199 -11.11 18.69 3.04
C ASN A 199 -10.79 17.19 3.00
N VAL A 200 -11.02 16.53 1.87
CA VAL A 200 -10.66 15.12 1.70
C VAL A 200 -9.19 15.01 1.31
N VAL A 201 -8.43 14.35 2.15
CA VAL A 201 -7.08 13.85 1.83
C VAL A 201 -7.21 12.37 1.49
N LEU A 202 -6.82 11.98 0.29
CA LEU A 202 -6.83 10.56 -0.05
C LEU A 202 -5.79 9.81 0.78
N ARG A 203 -6.13 8.61 1.25
CA ARG A 203 -5.21 7.79 2.04
C ARG A 203 -3.91 7.54 1.29
N ASP A 204 -3.95 7.30 -0.01
CA ASP A 204 -2.76 7.14 -0.87
C ASP A 204 -1.83 8.36 -0.78
N GLU A 205 -2.38 9.57 -0.78
CA GLU A 205 -1.59 10.82 -0.67
C GLU A 205 -0.93 10.94 0.70
N ALA A 206 -1.66 10.58 1.76
CA ALA A 206 -1.11 10.54 3.11
C ALA A 206 0.01 9.49 3.22
N LEU A 207 -0.14 8.30 2.61
CA LEU A 207 0.88 7.26 2.61
C LEU A 207 2.13 7.67 1.82
N GLU A 208 1.96 8.33 0.68
CA GLU A 208 3.09 8.89 -0.08
C GLU A 208 3.82 9.97 0.70
N GLU A 209 3.07 10.84 1.40
CA GLU A 209 3.67 11.87 2.24
C GLU A 209 4.39 11.26 3.44
N LEU A 210 3.81 10.25 4.10
CA LEU A 210 4.49 9.50 5.16
C LEU A 210 5.83 8.93 4.70
N ALA A 211 5.82 8.27 3.54
CA ALA A 211 7.05 7.72 2.97
C ALA A 211 8.11 8.81 2.71
N ARG A 212 7.70 9.99 2.17
CA ARG A 212 8.61 11.13 1.94
C ARG A 212 9.19 11.69 3.24
N LEU A 213 8.34 11.90 4.25
CA LEU A 213 8.75 12.43 5.55
C LEU A 213 9.78 11.52 6.23
N VAL A 214 9.56 10.21 6.18
CA VAL A 214 10.50 9.24 6.75
C VAL A 214 11.78 9.17 5.93
N ALA A 215 11.69 9.15 4.60
CA ALA A 215 12.86 9.11 3.73
C ALA A 215 13.74 10.37 3.85
N ALA A 216 13.15 11.54 4.12
CA ALA A 216 13.87 12.78 4.36
C ALA A 216 14.80 12.71 5.59
N ARG A 217 14.64 11.72 6.46
CA ARG A 217 15.52 11.47 7.62
C ARG A 217 16.80 10.71 7.25
N GLY A 218 17.06 10.45 5.99
CA GLY A 218 18.33 9.92 5.48
C GLY A 218 18.35 8.45 5.08
N SER A 219 17.19 7.79 5.02
CA SER A 219 17.08 6.39 4.57
C SER A 219 15.84 6.17 3.73
N ASP A 220 15.95 5.38 2.66
CA ASP A 220 14.77 4.99 1.88
C ASP A 220 13.74 4.31 2.79
N ALA A 221 12.47 4.66 2.60
CA ALA A 221 11.36 4.16 3.40
C ALA A 221 10.30 3.48 2.52
N LEU A 222 9.78 2.35 2.97
CA LEU A 222 8.65 1.63 2.40
C LEU A 222 7.48 1.66 3.40
N VAL A 223 6.34 2.14 2.98
CA VAL A 223 5.08 2.06 3.72
C VAL A 223 4.24 0.94 3.13
N VAL A 224 3.78 0.03 3.99
CA VAL A 224 2.89 -1.08 3.68
C VAL A 224 1.58 -0.82 4.41
N ASP A 225 0.57 -0.43 3.68
CA ASP A 225 -0.78 -0.25 4.21
C ASP A 225 -1.65 -1.43 3.79
N VAL A 226 -2.13 -2.19 4.77
CA VAL A 226 -3.13 -3.23 4.53
C VAL A 226 -4.37 -2.86 5.32
N SER A 227 -5.34 -2.36 4.61
CA SER A 227 -6.60 -1.88 5.18
C SER A 227 -7.75 -2.85 4.89
N GLY A 228 -8.95 -2.50 5.35
CA GLY A 228 -10.13 -3.32 5.10
C GLY A 228 -10.49 -3.44 3.62
N GLY A 229 -10.29 -2.39 2.82
CA GLY A 229 -10.73 -2.28 1.43
C GLY A 229 -9.60 -2.23 0.39
N SER A 230 -8.37 -1.94 0.78
CA SER A 230 -7.24 -1.78 -0.15
C SER A 230 -5.91 -2.16 0.48
N THR A 231 -4.91 -2.38 -0.37
CA THR A 231 -3.51 -2.58 0.03
C THR A 231 -2.62 -1.67 -0.78
N SER A 232 -1.76 -0.93 -0.10
CA SER A 232 -0.83 0.01 -0.72
C SER A 232 0.61 -0.30 -0.34
N LEU A 233 1.48 -0.23 -1.33
CA LEU A 233 2.93 -0.30 -1.19
C LEU A 233 3.50 1.02 -1.69
N VAL A 234 4.13 1.79 -0.82
CA VAL A 234 4.66 3.11 -1.16
C VAL A 234 6.10 3.25 -0.70
N ARG A 235 7.02 3.44 -1.62
CA ARG A 235 8.42 3.73 -1.31
C ARG A 235 8.78 5.14 -1.67
N ALA A 236 9.46 5.82 -0.76
CA ALA A 236 10.19 7.04 -1.05
C ALA A 236 11.68 6.83 -0.91
N SER A 237 12.45 7.39 -1.82
CA SER A 237 13.90 7.45 -1.71
C SER A 237 14.36 8.70 -0.97
N VAL A 238 15.56 8.68 -0.42
CA VAL A 238 16.22 9.86 0.20
C VAL A 238 16.24 11.08 -0.73
N ARG A 239 16.21 10.85 -2.06
CA ARG A 239 16.19 11.90 -3.07
C ARG A 239 14.77 12.44 -3.35
N GLY A 240 13.76 11.99 -2.61
CA GLY A 240 12.38 12.43 -2.73
C GLY A 240 11.56 11.75 -3.84
N ALA A 241 12.16 10.84 -4.64
CA ALA A 241 11.40 10.09 -5.63
C ALA A 241 10.46 9.08 -4.95
N VAL A 242 9.19 9.08 -5.36
CA VAL A 242 8.16 8.16 -4.85
C VAL A 242 7.79 7.14 -5.91
N THR A 243 7.67 5.89 -5.49
CA THR A 243 7.09 4.79 -6.27
C THR A 243 5.96 4.21 -5.44
N ALA A 244 4.77 4.14 -6.02
CA ALA A 244 3.58 3.67 -5.32
C ALA A 244 2.78 2.66 -6.15
N ALA A 245 2.22 1.67 -5.47
CA ALA A 245 1.21 0.75 -5.97
C ALA A 245 0.06 0.71 -4.95
N HIS A 246 -1.08 1.30 -5.33
CA HIS A 246 -2.30 1.29 -4.55
C HIS A 246 -3.28 0.32 -5.20
N VAL A 247 -3.59 -0.77 -4.54
CA VAL A 247 -4.39 -1.87 -5.10
C VAL A 247 -5.74 -1.93 -4.39
N ALA A 248 -6.78 -1.63 -5.13
CA ALA A 248 -8.17 -1.74 -4.69
C ALA A 248 -8.98 -2.52 -5.76
N PRO A 249 -9.98 -3.31 -5.36
CA PRO A 249 -10.27 -3.74 -3.99
C PRO A 249 -9.41 -4.95 -3.59
N LEU A 250 -8.52 -4.80 -2.63
CA LEU A 250 -7.68 -5.87 -2.10
C LEU A 250 -7.34 -5.58 -0.64
N GLY A 251 -7.96 -6.27 0.30
CA GLY A 251 -7.82 -5.98 1.73
C GLY A 251 -8.24 -7.12 2.63
N SER A 252 -8.15 -6.91 3.94
CA SER A 252 -8.46 -7.92 4.96
C SER A 252 -9.83 -7.75 5.64
N GLY A 253 -10.60 -6.73 5.26
CA GLY A 253 -11.92 -6.43 5.82
C GLY A 253 -13.02 -6.50 4.77
N VAL A 254 -13.57 -5.34 4.38
CA VAL A 254 -14.67 -5.24 3.40
C VAL A 254 -14.31 -5.79 2.02
N ALA A 255 -13.03 -5.91 1.68
CA ALA A 255 -12.54 -6.54 0.46
C ALA A 255 -11.93 -7.95 0.69
N ALA A 256 -12.21 -8.59 1.83
CA ALA A 256 -11.69 -9.93 2.15
C ALA A 256 -12.13 -10.98 1.14
N ASP A 257 -13.36 -10.90 0.65
CA ASP A 257 -13.88 -11.76 -0.41
C ASP A 257 -13.07 -11.62 -1.72
N ARG A 258 -12.70 -10.41 -2.10
CA ARG A 258 -11.87 -10.14 -3.28
C ARG A 258 -10.46 -10.70 -3.11
N THR A 259 -9.90 -10.60 -1.91
CA THR A 259 -8.61 -11.20 -1.58
C THR A 259 -8.67 -12.72 -1.73
N VAL A 260 -9.74 -13.36 -1.23
CA VAL A 260 -9.93 -14.81 -1.38
C VAL A 260 -10.16 -15.22 -2.84
N VAL A 261 -10.97 -14.47 -3.60
CA VAL A 261 -11.16 -14.74 -5.04
C VAL A 261 -9.83 -14.71 -5.78
N ARG A 262 -8.96 -13.78 -5.41
CA ARG A 262 -7.67 -13.58 -6.06
C ARG A 262 -6.61 -14.60 -5.64
N ALA A 263 -6.50 -14.90 -4.35
CA ALA A 263 -5.54 -15.84 -3.80
C ALA A 263 -5.97 -17.31 -3.98
N GLY A 264 -7.26 -17.54 -4.16
CA GLY A 264 -7.88 -18.84 -3.97
C GLY A 264 -8.00 -19.21 -2.49
N LEU A 265 -8.97 -20.07 -2.17
CA LEU A 265 -9.17 -20.55 -0.78
C LEU A 265 -7.90 -21.19 -0.21
N ASP A 266 -7.23 -22.02 -0.99
CA ASP A 266 -6.01 -22.71 -0.58
C ASP A 266 -4.85 -21.73 -0.37
N GLY A 267 -4.80 -20.64 -1.14
CA GLY A 267 -3.83 -19.57 -0.97
C GLY A 267 -3.92 -18.94 0.41
N VAL A 268 -5.11 -18.62 0.89
CA VAL A 268 -5.32 -18.06 2.22
C VAL A 268 -5.18 -19.14 3.30
N ARG A 269 -5.78 -20.32 3.09
CA ARG A 269 -5.76 -21.43 4.06
C ARG A 269 -4.34 -21.88 4.40
N ARG A 270 -3.41 -21.83 3.47
CA ARG A 270 -2.02 -22.26 3.69
C ARG A 270 -1.30 -21.51 4.82
N TRP A 271 -1.75 -20.29 5.19
CA TRP A 271 -1.16 -19.49 6.26
C TRP A 271 -1.83 -19.70 7.63
N ILE A 272 -2.89 -20.49 7.68
CA ILE A 272 -3.61 -20.78 8.93
C ILE A 272 -2.94 -21.97 9.64
N PRO A 273 -2.51 -21.82 10.91
CA PRO A 273 -1.71 -22.82 11.63
C PRO A 273 -2.55 -23.97 12.21
N TRP A 274 -3.72 -24.26 11.64
CA TRP A 274 -4.58 -25.42 11.92
C TRP A 274 -5.38 -25.82 10.69
N SER A 275 -6.03 -26.98 10.76
CA SER A 275 -6.90 -27.42 9.67
C SER A 275 -8.25 -26.70 9.77
N ILE A 276 -8.69 -26.12 8.65
CA ILE A 276 -9.99 -25.47 8.49
C ILE A 276 -10.61 -25.93 7.18
N ASP A 277 -11.89 -26.32 7.21
CA ASP A 277 -12.61 -26.67 5.99
C ASP A 277 -13.04 -25.43 5.19
N ALA A 278 -13.26 -25.61 3.90
CA ALA A 278 -13.61 -24.54 2.99
C ALA A 278 -14.93 -23.83 3.32
N PRO A 279 -16.03 -24.51 3.68
CA PRO A 279 -17.28 -23.86 4.07
C PRO A 279 -17.11 -22.95 5.29
N THR A 280 -16.48 -23.43 6.36
CA THR A 280 -16.22 -22.65 7.58
C THR A 280 -15.35 -21.41 7.28
N MET A 281 -14.34 -21.58 6.44
CA MET A 281 -13.49 -20.46 6.05
C MET A 281 -14.26 -19.40 5.25
N LEU A 282 -15.07 -19.81 4.26
CA LEU A 282 -15.89 -18.89 3.46
C LEU A 282 -16.90 -18.15 4.32
N GLU A 283 -17.58 -18.84 5.23
CA GLU A 283 -18.49 -18.20 6.18
C GLU A 283 -17.80 -17.09 6.97
N ARG A 284 -16.62 -17.33 7.49
CA ARG A 284 -15.83 -16.34 8.23
C ARG A 284 -15.41 -15.16 7.34
N VAL A 285 -14.97 -15.41 6.11
CA VAL A 285 -14.62 -14.35 5.16
C VAL A 285 -15.82 -13.46 4.85
N PHE A 286 -16.98 -14.05 4.54
CA PHE A 286 -18.19 -13.28 4.28
C PHE A 286 -18.71 -12.54 5.51
N ASN A 287 -18.62 -13.13 6.69
CA ASN A 287 -18.96 -12.48 7.94
C ASN A 287 -18.01 -11.31 8.22
N ARG A 288 -16.71 -11.49 7.97
CA ARG A 288 -15.72 -10.42 8.10
C ARG A 288 -16.04 -9.23 7.19
N ALA A 289 -16.41 -9.46 5.95
CA ALA A 289 -16.78 -8.40 5.01
C ALA A 289 -18.04 -7.63 5.45
N ARG A 290 -18.99 -8.30 6.12
CA ARG A 290 -20.25 -7.70 6.58
C ARG A 290 -20.18 -7.08 7.97
N TRP A 291 -19.37 -7.67 8.88
CA TRP A 291 -19.31 -7.35 10.30
C TRP A 291 -17.86 -7.19 10.76
N PRO A 292 -17.16 -6.16 10.26
CA PRO A 292 -15.71 -6.02 10.51
C PRO A 292 -15.34 -5.96 11.99
N ASP A 293 -16.22 -5.47 12.85
CA ASP A 293 -15.91 -5.26 14.28
C ASP A 293 -16.26 -6.46 15.17
N ALA A 294 -17.19 -7.33 14.76
CA ALA A 294 -17.70 -8.42 15.63
C ALA A 294 -16.77 -9.65 15.66
N VAL A 295 -15.89 -9.83 14.68
CA VAL A 295 -15.11 -11.06 14.48
C VAL A 295 -13.71 -10.97 15.10
N ALA A 296 -13.25 -9.78 15.47
CA ALA A 296 -11.89 -9.55 15.98
C ALA A 296 -11.58 -10.17 17.35
N ALA A 297 -12.62 -10.61 18.11
CA ALA A 297 -12.45 -11.10 19.46
C ALA A 297 -11.99 -12.57 19.56
N GLU A 298 -12.11 -13.37 18.49
CA GLU A 298 -11.75 -14.79 18.52
C GLU A 298 -10.35 -15.05 17.94
N ALA A 299 -9.55 -15.89 18.59
CA ALA A 299 -8.20 -16.26 18.12
C ALA A 299 -8.21 -16.86 16.72
N SER A 300 -9.28 -17.54 16.34
CA SER A 300 -9.48 -18.12 15.01
C SER A 300 -9.74 -17.07 13.91
N ALA A 301 -10.40 -15.97 14.28
CA ALA A 301 -10.62 -14.83 13.40
C ALA A 301 -9.30 -14.10 13.13
N LEU A 302 -8.48 -13.91 14.16
CA LEU A 302 -7.18 -13.25 14.03
C LEU A 302 -6.24 -13.97 13.04
N ALA A 303 -6.19 -15.31 13.06
CA ALA A 303 -5.36 -16.04 12.11
C ALA A 303 -5.85 -15.93 10.67
N LEU A 304 -7.16 -15.88 10.46
CA LEU A 304 -7.73 -15.59 9.14
C LEU A 304 -7.38 -14.17 8.68
N GLU A 305 -7.45 -13.19 9.57
CA GLU A 305 -7.09 -11.80 9.24
C GLU A 305 -5.62 -11.66 8.88
N ILE A 306 -4.71 -12.34 9.60
CA ILE A 306 -3.29 -12.39 9.28
C ILE A 306 -3.07 -13.03 7.91
N ALA A 307 -3.75 -14.14 7.63
CA ALA A 307 -3.66 -14.83 6.34
C ALA A 307 -4.18 -13.97 5.18
N LEU A 308 -5.30 -13.26 5.38
CA LEU A 308 -5.84 -12.31 4.40
C LEU A 308 -4.91 -11.13 4.17
N ALA A 309 -4.39 -10.52 5.24
CA ALA A 309 -3.45 -9.40 5.14
C ALA A 309 -2.14 -9.82 4.44
N HIS A 310 -1.66 -11.03 4.72
CA HIS A 310 -0.51 -11.62 4.04
C HIS A 310 -0.76 -11.78 2.53
N GLU A 311 -1.87 -12.42 2.14
CA GLU A 311 -2.19 -12.61 0.73
C GLU A 311 -2.47 -11.28 0.02
N ALA A 312 -3.14 -10.33 0.68
CA ALA A 312 -3.34 -8.99 0.13
C ALA A 312 -1.99 -8.30 -0.17
N THR A 313 -1.04 -8.34 0.77
CA THR A 313 0.31 -7.79 0.58
C THR A 313 1.06 -8.50 -0.55
N SER A 314 1.01 -9.83 -0.59
CA SER A 314 1.67 -10.64 -1.61
C SER A 314 1.12 -10.36 -3.01
N HIS A 315 -0.21 -10.25 -3.15
CA HIS A 315 -0.84 -9.93 -4.42
C HIS A 315 -0.63 -8.48 -4.85
N ALA A 316 -0.62 -7.52 -3.92
CA ALA A 316 -0.25 -6.14 -4.23
C ALA A 316 1.19 -6.05 -4.76
N HIS A 317 2.11 -6.82 -4.17
CA HIS A 317 3.48 -6.94 -4.67
C HIS A 317 3.55 -7.62 -6.04
N ALA A 318 2.71 -8.63 -6.31
CA ALA A 318 2.62 -9.28 -7.62
C ALA A 318 2.11 -8.29 -8.70
N ASP A 319 1.13 -7.44 -8.38
CA ASP A 319 0.67 -6.39 -9.29
C ASP A 319 1.76 -5.34 -9.56
N ALA A 320 2.48 -4.94 -8.52
CA ALA A 320 3.63 -4.07 -8.65
C ALA A 320 4.72 -4.71 -9.53
N ALA A 321 4.92 -6.03 -9.44
CA ALA A 321 5.83 -6.77 -10.29
C ALA A 321 5.39 -6.77 -11.75
N ALA A 322 4.11 -7.02 -12.02
CA ALA A 322 3.53 -6.95 -13.36
C ALA A 322 3.66 -5.54 -13.98
N ALA A 323 3.66 -4.51 -13.14
CA ALA A 323 3.91 -3.12 -13.52
C ALA A 323 5.41 -2.74 -13.60
N GLY A 324 6.33 -3.68 -13.36
CA GLY A 324 7.77 -3.45 -13.38
C GLY A 324 8.31 -2.70 -12.16
N MET A 325 7.61 -2.75 -11.02
CA MET A 325 7.98 -2.03 -9.79
C MET A 325 8.42 -2.97 -8.64
N ALA A 326 8.55 -4.28 -8.88
CA ALA A 326 8.80 -5.27 -7.82
C ALA A 326 10.00 -4.94 -6.94
N ASP A 327 11.16 -4.67 -7.54
CA ASP A 327 12.39 -4.41 -6.78
C ASP A 327 12.33 -3.08 -6.02
N ALA A 328 11.61 -2.09 -6.58
CA ALA A 328 11.42 -0.81 -5.92
C ALA A 328 10.51 -0.93 -4.69
N LEU A 329 9.52 -1.81 -4.70
CA LEU A 329 8.49 -1.93 -3.65
C LEU A 329 8.69 -3.15 -2.73
N ARG A 330 9.88 -3.76 -2.73
CA ARG A 330 10.19 -4.92 -1.87
C ARG A 330 11.14 -4.58 -0.74
N ASP A 331 12.24 -3.92 -1.06
CA ASP A 331 13.40 -3.79 -0.19
C ASP A 331 13.66 -2.32 0.15
N ALA A 332 13.54 -1.97 1.41
CA ALA A 332 13.93 -0.67 1.95
C ALA A 332 14.57 -0.85 3.34
N PRO A 333 15.53 0.02 3.73
CA PRO A 333 16.11 -0.02 5.07
C PRO A 333 15.11 0.21 6.19
N ILE A 334 14.02 0.94 5.89
CA ILE A 334 12.91 1.22 6.79
C ILE A 334 11.62 0.72 6.16
N THR A 335 10.86 -0.08 6.91
CA THR A 335 9.52 -0.52 6.51
C THR A 335 8.52 -0.16 7.60
N ILE A 336 7.44 0.54 7.23
CA ILE A 336 6.36 0.93 8.14
C ILE A 336 5.11 0.17 7.74
N VAL A 337 4.50 -0.52 8.70
CA VAL A 337 3.20 -1.18 8.49
C VAL A 337 2.10 -0.33 9.12
N THR A 338 1.04 -0.08 8.37
CA THR A 338 -0.15 0.68 8.80
C THR A 338 -1.44 -0.01 8.38
N GLY A 339 -2.58 0.56 8.73
CA GLY A 339 -3.91 0.00 8.47
C GLY A 339 -4.29 -1.15 9.41
N ALA A 340 -5.21 -2.00 8.97
CA ALA A 340 -5.72 -3.12 9.75
C ALA A 340 -4.59 -4.08 10.19
N ALA A 341 -3.58 -4.33 9.32
CA ALA A 341 -2.45 -5.18 9.67
C ALA A 341 -1.56 -4.60 10.78
N ALA A 342 -1.54 -3.29 10.95
CA ALA A 342 -0.84 -2.65 12.07
C ALA A 342 -1.67 -2.65 13.37
N SER A 343 -2.98 -2.81 13.28
CA SER A 343 -3.89 -2.77 14.44
C SER A 343 -4.00 -4.12 15.18
N PHE A 344 -3.33 -5.18 14.74
CA PHE A 344 -3.34 -6.47 15.42
C PHE A 344 -2.88 -6.35 16.87
N THR A 345 -3.52 -7.10 17.77
CA THR A 345 -3.26 -7.04 19.21
C THR A 345 -1.78 -7.30 19.55
N ARG A 346 -1.13 -8.21 18.83
CA ARG A 346 0.28 -8.51 19.04
C ARG A 346 1.15 -8.02 17.90
N VAL A 347 2.23 -7.36 18.24
CA VAL A 347 3.23 -6.79 17.30
C VAL A 347 3.81 -7.84 16.35
N ALA A 348 3.98 -9.07 16.84
CA ALA A 348 4.52 -10.17 16.05
C ALA A 348 3.64 -10.54 14.83
N HIS A 349 2.31 -10.40 14.94
CA HIS A 349 1.41 -10.62 13.79
C HIS A 349 1.64 -9.60 12.67
N THR A 350 1.79 -8.33 13.04
CA THR A 350 2.16 -7.26 12.08
C THR A 350 3.50 -7.56 11.41
N ALA A 351 4.49 -8.02 12.19
CA ALA A 351 5.80 -8.37 11.65
C ALA A 351 5.72 -9.53 10.64
N LEU A 352 4.93 -10.58 10.94
CA LEU A 352 4.74 -11.71 10.02
C LEU A 352 4.11 -11.30 8.70
N VAL A 353 3.08 -10.44 8.71
CA VAL A 353 2.45 -9.92 7.49
C VAL A 353 3.49 -9.20 6.61
N ALA A 354 4.33 -8.34 7.20
CA ALA A 354 5.36 -7.63 6.47
C ALA A 354 6.45 -8.58 5.94
N ILE A 355 6.97 -9.46 6.79
CA ILE A 355 8.08 -10.37 6.45
C ILE A 355 7.68 -11.33 5.34
N ASP A 356 6.50 -11.92 5.46
CA ASP A 356 6.03 -12.98 4.55
C ASP A 356 5.37 -12.40 3.29
N GLY A 357 4.58 -11.32 3.43
CA GLY A 357 3.86 -10.69 2.32
C GLY A 357 4.79 -9.96 1.35
N LEU A 358 5.79 -9.24 1.83
CA LEU A 358 6.77 -8.56 0.99
C LEU A 358 7.85 -9.52 0.47
N ALA A 359 8.12 -10.58 1.21
CA ALA A 359 9.24 -11.50 0.93
C ALA A 359 10.57 -10.75 0.71
N SER A 360 10.84 -9.74 1.55
CA SER A 360 12.03 -8.89 1.47
C SER A 360 13.33 -9.72 1.48
N ARG A 361 14.29 -9.30 0.66
CA ARG A 361 15.61 -9.97 0.52
C ARG A 361 16.73 -9.21 1.23
N ARG A 362 16.44 -8.00 1.71
CA ARG A 362 17.40 -7.14 2.39
C ARG A 362 16.98 -6.87 3.82
N PRO A 363 17.92 -6.61 4.72
CA PRO A 363 17.60 -6.20 6.08
C PRO A 363 16.76 -4.92 6.11
N THR A 364 15.81 -4.88 7.05
CA THR A 364 14.93 -3.73 7.25
C THR A 364 14.61 -3.54 8.73
N THR A 365 14.56 -2.30 9.19
CA THR A 365 13.95 -1.95 10.47
C THR A 365 12.44 -1.80 10.26
N LEU A 366 11.66 -2.61 10.97
CA LEU A 366 10.21 -2.56 10.95
C LEU A 366 9.67 -1.58 11.98
N TYR A 367 8.70 -0.78 11.55
CA TYR A 367 7.89 0.12 12.37
C TYR A 367 6.42 -0.25 12.24
N ARG A 368 5.62 0.13 13.22
CA ARG A 368 4.19 -0.14 13.27
C ARG A 368 3.42 1.13 13.61
N ASP A 369 2.40 1.44 12.82
CA ASP A 369 1.44 2.53 13.06
C ASP A 369 0.09 1.96 13.54
N ALA A 370 0.08 1.47 14.77
CA ALA A 370 -1.06 0.71 15.33
C ALA A 370 -2.34 1.53 15.49
N ASP A 371 -2.20 2.82 15.69
CA ASP A 371 -3.28 3.76 15.96
C ASP A 371 -3.50 4.75 14.79
N GLU A 372 -2.87 4.48 13.65
CA GLU A 372 -2.88 5.32 12.44
C GLU A 372 -2.42 6.78 12.66
N GLY A 373 -1.68 6.98 13.75
CA GLY A 373 -1.16 8.30 14.10
C GLY A 373 -0.15 8.84 13.11
N LEU A 374 0.64 7.98 12.47
CA LEU A 374 1.57 8.38 11.41
C LEU A 374 0.84 8.76 10.12
N VAL A 375 -0.23 8.03 9.75
CA VAL A 375 -1.07 8.38 8.59
C VAL A 375 -1.79 9.70 8.83
N ALA A 376 -2.34 9.92 10.04
CA ALA A 376 -2.96 11.19 10.40
C ALA A 376 -1.98 12.37 10.32
N LEU A 377 -0.77 12.18 10.86
CA LEU A 377 0.31 13.16 10.80
C LEU A 377 0.70 13.49 9.36
N ALA A 378 0.78 12.48 8.51
CA ALA A 378 1.08 12.64 7.11
C ALA A 378 -0.03 13.37 6.34
N ALA A 379 -1.30 13.20 6.72
CA ALA A 379 -2.40 13.96 6.15
C ALA A 379 -2.30 15.45 6.49
N VAL A 380 -1.93 15.79 7.73
CA VAL A 380 -1.62 17.19 8.13
C VAL A 380 -0.46 17.73 7.31
N ALA A 381 0.60 16.94 7.16
CA ALA A 381 1.78 17.30 6.36
C ALA A 381 1.43 17.54 4.88
N ALA A 382 0.58 16.69 4.29
CA ALA A 382 0.10 16.85 2.92
C ALA A 382 -0.73 18.17 2.77
N HIS A 383 -1.56 18.47 3.76
CA HIS A 383 -2.31 19.73 3.81
C HIS A 383 -1.37 20.95 3.90
N ILE A 384 -0.35 20.91 4.78
CA ILE A 384 0.67 21.96 4.88
C ILE A 384 1.40 22.14 3.54
N ARG A 385 1.79 21.05 2.88
CA ARG A 385 2.45 21.09 1.57
C ARG A 385 1.58 21.73 0.50
N SER A 386 0.29 21.40 0.48
CA SER A 386 -0.66 21.97 -0.49
C SER A 386 -0.85 23.47 -0.32
N ALA A 387 -0.66 23.96 0.91
CA ALA A 387 -0.66 25.40 1.25
C ALA A 387 0.69 26.07 1.01
N GLY A 388 1.71 25.37 0.49
CA GLY A 388 3.04 25.92 0.19
C GLY A 388 4.02 25.94 1.37
N GLY A 389 3.66 25.33 2.52
CA GLY A 389 4.53 25.21 3.69
C GLY A 389 5.54 24.06 3.59
N ASP A 390 6.50 24.01 4.53
CA ASP A 390 7.45 22.91 4.70
C ASP A 390 6.95 21.87 5.71
N PRO A 391 6.43 20.73 5.27
CA PRO A 391 5.91 19.71 6.18
C PRO A 391 6.99 19.08 7.04
N ALA A 392 8.23 18.93 6.55
CA ALA A 392 9.30 18.26 7.29
C ALA A 392 9.68 19.06 8.54
N SER A 393 9.75 20.37 8.43
CA SER A 393 9.96 21.27 9.56
C SER A 393 8.78 21.25 10.54
N ALA A 394 7.53 21.23 10.01
CA ALA A 394 6.33 21.33 10.83
C ALA A 394 6.09 20.08 11.70
N VAL A 395 6.30 18.87 11.17
CA VAL A 395 5.90 17.62 11.84
C VAL A 395 7.07 16.72 12.24
N GLY A 396 8.32 17.14 12.01
CA GLY A 396 9.51 16.29 12.16
C GLY A 396 9.71 15.71 13.57
N ASP A 397 9.47 16.50 14.61
CA ASP A 397 9.63 16.05 16.01
C ASP A 397 8.55 15.06 16.42
N GLU A 398 7.30 15.28 16.01
CA GLU A 398 6.21 14.35 16.27
C GLU A 398 6.41 13.03 15.50
N LEU A 399 6.83 13.11 14.25
CA LEU A 399 7.20 11.95 13.47
C LEU A 399 8.29 11.13 14.19
N ALA A 400 9.33 11.78 14.71
CA ALA A 400 10.39 11.12 15.45
C ALA A 400 9.89 10.40 16.70
N ARG A 401 8.98 11.03 17.45
CA ARG A 401 8.38 10.45 18.67
C ARG A 401 7.51 9.22 18.37
N ARG A 402 6.80 9.22 17.22
CA ARG A 402 5.89 8.13 16.82
C ARG A 402 6.57 6.98 16.09
N LEU A 403 7.73 7.21 15.48
CA LEU A 403 8.51 6.17 14.81
C LEU A 403 9.22 5.29 15.84
N VAL A 404 8.48 4.33 16.41
CA VAL A 404 9.01 3.36 17.36
C VAL A 404 9.27 2.04 16.62
N PRO A 405 10.53 1.57 16.55
CA PRO A 405 10.86 0.32 15.88
C PRO A 405 10.26 -0.88 16.63
N ILE A 406 9.79 -1.88 15.88
CA ILE A 406 9.27 -3.13 16.45
C ILE A 406 10.27 -4.28 16.29
N ALA A 407 11.04 -4.31 15.20
CA ALA A 407 12.03 -5.33 14.93
C ALA A 407 13.10 -4.84 13.94
N LEU A 408 14.29 -5.43 14.01
CA LEU A 408 15.24 -5.48 12.89
C LEU A 408 15.11 -6.85 12.22
N VAL A 409 14.64 -6.91 10.99
CA VAL A 409 14.50 -8.15 10.22
C VAL A 409 15.71 -8.35 9.33
N VAL A 410 16.33 -9.52 9.42
CA VAL A 410 17.54 -9.88 8.68
C VAL A 410 17.29 -11.19 7.91
N PRO A 411 16.90 -11.10 6.63
CA PRO A 411 16.81 -12.27 5.76
C PRO A 411 18.22 -12.78 5.46
N VAL A 412 18.41 -14.10 5.56
CA VAL A 412 19.71 -14.75 5.33
C VAL A 412 19.57 -16.01 4.52
N THR A 413 20.60 -16.32 3.74
CA THR A 413 20.78 -17.64 3.11
C THR A 413 22.02 -18.27 3.72
N PRO A 414 21.87 -19.05 4.81
CA PRO A 414 23.02 -19.55 5.54
C PRO A 414 23.74 -20.65 4.77
N GLY A 415 25.07 -20.62 4.83
CA GLY A 415 25.95 -21.71 4.40
C GLY A 415 26.22 -22.70 5.55
N ARG A 416 26.96 -23.76 5.26
CA ARG A 416 27.26 -24.83 6.24
C ARG A 416 28.00 -24.37 7.51
N ARG A 417 28.65 -23.20 7.50
CA ARG A 417 29.45 -22.67 8.62
C ARG A 417 29.09 -21.23 8.95
N SER A 418 27.84 -20.82 8.61
CA SER A 418 27.39 -19.47 8.93
C SER A 418 27.23 -19.30 10.44
N ARG A 419 27.68 -18.14 10.94
CA ARG A 419 27.56 -17.76 12.35
C ARG A 419 26.97 -16.37 12.44
N LEU A 420 26.08 -16.18 13.39
CA LEU A 420 25.45 -14.90 13.69
C LEU A 420 26.28 -14.15 14.73
N ARG A 421 26.61 -12.89 14.44
CA ARG A 421 27.17 -11.94 15.39
C ARG A 421 26.27 -10.72 15.52
N VAL A 422 26.03 -10.32 16.74
CA VAL A 422 25.29 -9.08 17.06
C VAL A 422 26.17 -8.25 17.97
N ASN A 423 26.50 -7.03 17.55
CA ASN A 423 27.42 -6.13 18.27
C ASN A 423 28.75 -6.82 18.66
N GLY A 424 29.27 -7.64 17.75
CA GLY A 424 30.50 -8.39 17.97
C GLY A 424 30.36 -9.66 18.80
N ILE A 425 29.25 -9.90 19.46
CA ILE A 425 28.96 -11.11 20.25
C ILE A 425 28.44 -12.21 19.32
N GLU A 426 29.09 -13.39 19.39
CA GLU A 426 28.66 -14.55 18.60
C GLU A 426 27.49 -15.28 19.28
N TYR A 427 26.45 -15.52 18.51
CA TYR A 427 25.29 -16.34 18.89
C TYR A 427 25.48 -17.77 18.36
N ARG A 428 24.80 -18.73 19.01
CA ARG A 428 24.98 -20.17 18.73
C ARG A 428 24.85 -20.49 17.24
N ALA A 429 25.90 -21.16 16.73
CA ALA A 429 26.03 -21.49 15.31
C ALA A 429 25.03 -22.58 14.84
N ASP A 430 24.56 -23.41 15.74
CA ASP A 430 23.64 -24.53 15.52
C ASP A 430 22.20 -24.11 15.20
N GLU A 431 21.83 -22.87 15.50
CA GLU A 431 20.50 -22.33 15.21
C GLU A 431 20.37 -21.73 13.81
N LEU A 432 21.47 -21.36 13.17
CA LEU A 432 21.48 -20.72 11.86
C LEU A 432 21.63 -21.74 10.72
N VAL A 433 20.56 -22.47 10.48
CA VAL A 433 20.47 -23.46 9.39
C VAL A 433 19.42 -23.04 8.35
N PRO A 434 19.48 -23.56 7.11
CA PRO A 434 18.42 -23.33 6.13
C PRO A 434 17.04 -23.71 6.70
N GLY A 435 16.06 -22.82 6.52
CA GLY A 435 14.73 -22.97 7.09
C GLY A 435 14.55 -22.45 8.52
N ALA A 436 15.62 -21.98 9.17
CA ALA A 436 15.53 -21.39 10.50
C ALA A 436 14.77 -20.06 10.48
N PHE A 437 13.99 -19.85 11.55
CA PHE A 437 13.30 -18.60 11.82
C PHE A 437 13.26 -18.41 13.35
N PHE A 438 13.91 -17.35 13.84
CA PHE A 438 13.99 -17.09 15.28
C PHE A 438 14.25 -15.60 15.56
N SER A 439 14.00 -15.18 16.80
CA SER A 439 14.34 -13.84 17.27
C SER A 439 15.47 -13.86 18.28
N VAL A 440 16.32 -12.84 18.21
CA VAL A 440 17.35 -12.53 19.21
C VAL A 440 16.90 -11.34 20.01
N ARG A 441 16.76 -11.50 21.32
CA ARG A 441 16.35 -10.40 22.21
C ARG A 441 17.42 -9.31 22.20
N HIS A 442 17.04 -8.16 21.66
CA HIS A 442 17.84 -6.95 21.60
C HIS A 442 16.93 -5.74 21.50
N ARG A 443 17.35 -4.60 22.02
CA ARG A 443 16.67 -3.32 21.86
C ARG A 443 17.68 -2.23 21.55
N GLY A 444 17.31 -1.30 20.67
CA GLY A 444 18.18 -0.24 20.21
C GLY A 444 19.03 -0.63 19.00
N ASP A 445 20.08 0.12 18.76
CA ASP A 445 20.95 -0.08 17.59
C ASP A 445 21.69 -1.40 17.65
N ALA A 446 21.75 -2.08 16.54
CA ALA A 446 22.41 -3.36 16.38
C ALA A 446 23.23 -3.42 15.09
N ASP A 447 24.48 -3.84 15.24
CA ASP A 447 25.31 -4.27 14.12
C ASP A 447 25.18 -5.79 13.99
N VAL A 448 24.61 -6.26 12.89
CA VAL A 448 24.39 -7.69 12.62
C VAL A 448 25.28 -8.14 11.49
N GLU A 449 26.07 -9.18 11.76
CA GLU A 449 26.94 -9.83 10.78
C GLU A 449 26.65 -11.33 10.74
N VAL A 450 26.47 -11.87 9.53
CA VAL A 450 26.38 -13.31 9.34
C VAL A 450 27.60 -13.78 8.55
N THR A 451 28.55 -14.41 9.25
CA THR A 451 29.80 -14.90 8.63
C THR A 451 29.50 -15.97 7.59
N GLY A 452 30.29 -15.99 6.51
CA GLY A 452 30.07 -16.92 5.40
C GLY A 452 28.91 -16.52 4.46
N THR A 453 28.34 -15.34 4.66
CA THR A 453 27.34 -14.71 3.79
C THR A 453 27.68 -13.23 3.57
N PRO A 454 27.13 -12.56 2.56
CA PRO A 454 27.36 -11.12 2.38
C PRO A 454 26.54 -10.24 3.35
N VAL A 455 25.88 -10.82 4.34
CA VAL A 455 24.98 -10.09 5.25
C VAL A 455 25.81 -9.42 6.35
N LYS A 456 25.91 -8.09 6.21
CA LYS A 456 26.38 -7.18 7.24
C LYS A 456 25.49 -5.95 7.22
N THR A 457 24.81 -5.68 8.32
CA THR A 457 23.83 -4.61 8.39
C THR A 457 23.84 -3.93 9.74
N ARG A 458 23.42 -2.66 9.75
CA ARG A 458 23.11 -1.91 10.95
C ARG A 458 21.65 -1.48 10.90
N GLY A 459 20.96 -1.57 12.03
CA GLY A 459 19.56 -1.15 12.15
C GLY A 459 19.15 -1.05 13.60
N THR A 460 17.89 -0.69 13.84
CA THR A 460 17.36 -0.54 15.19
C THR A 460 16.36 -1.66 15.48
N ALA A 461 16.63 -2.44 16.50
CA ALA A 461 15.73 -3.48 17.00
C ALA A 461 14.77 -2.90 18.04
N GLY A 462 13.53 -3.40 18.04
CA GLY A 462 12.47 -2.96 18.94
C GLY A 462 12.00 -4.05 19.89
N GLU A 463 10.68 -4.13 20.09
CA GLU A 463 10.03 -5.07 21.01
C GLU A 463 10.31 -6.53 20.66
N LEU A 464 10.32 -6.90 19.38
CA LEU A 464 10.58 -8.26 18.91
C LEU A 464 12.07 -8.58 18.77
N GLY A 465 12.95 -7.60 19.01
CA GLY A 465 14.39 -7.78 18.84
C GLY A 465 14.84 -7.86 17.38
N ILE A 466 15.81 -8.76 17.13
CA ILE A 466 16.34 -9.02 15.79
C ILE A 466 15.76 -10.33 15.30
N ILE A 467 15.00 -10.29 14.21
CA ILE A 467 14.40 -11.46 13.57
C ILE A 467 15.34 -11.96 12.48
N ILE A 468 15.85 -13.18 12.65
CA ILE A 468 16.67 -13.87 11.67
C ILE A 468 15.77 -14.80 10.86
N ASP A 469 15.74 -14.58 9.55
CA ASP A 469 14.88 -15.35 8.63
C ASP A 469 15.70 -16.07 7.56
N ALA A 470 15.87 -17.36 7.75
CA ALA A 470 16.56 -18.27 6.84
C ALA A 470 15.61 -19.21 6.08
N ARG A 471 14.31 -18.92 6.04
CA ARG A 471 13.29 -19.75 5.38
C ARG A 471 13.34 -19.70 3.84
N GLY A 472 14.15 -18.80 3.29
CA GLY A 472 14.20 -18.55 1.84
C GLY A 472 13.15 -17.51 1.38
N ARG A 473 13.26 -17.10 0.10
CA ARG A 473 12.39 -16.09 -0.50
C ARG A 473 12.01 -16.44 -1.94
N PRO A 474 10.73 -16.62 -2.26
CA PRO A 474 9.56 -16.59 -1.35
C PRO A 474 9.59 -17.76 -0.36
N VAL A 475 8.85 -17.62 0.76
CA VAL A 475 8.73 -18.69 1.76
C VAL A 475 7.97 -19.87 1.16
N ALA A 476 8.62 -21.02 1.08
CA ALA A 476 8.00 -22.24 0.60
C ALA A 476 7.30 -22.97 1.76
N LEU A 477 5.97 -23.00 1.72
CA LEU A 477 5.17 -23.79 2.66
C LEU A 477 4.99 -25.22 2.14
N PRO A 478 5.13 -26.23 3.02
CA PRO A 478 4.78 -27.61 2.65
C PRO A 478 3.31 -27.69 2.19
N PRO A 479 3.02 -28.49 1.15
CA PRO A 479 1.66 -28.56 0.60
C PRO A 479 0.68 -29.34 1.49
N ARG A 480 1.19 -30.23 2.36
CA ARG A 480 0.36 -31.09 3.22
C ARG A 480 0.22 -30.49 4.61
N ASP A 481 -1.01 -30.48 5.14
CA ASP A 481 -1.32 -29.97 6.48
C ASP A 481 -0.46 -30.60 7.58
N ALA A 482 -0.18 -31.89 7.49
CA ALA A 482 0.65 -32.63 8.44
C ALA A 482 2.10 -32.09 8.59
N GLU A 483 2.62 -31.43 7.56
CA GLU A 483 3.96 -30.85 7.54
C GLU A 483 3.88 -29.31 7.71
N ARG A 484 2.90 -28.69 7.09
CA ARG A 484 2.70 -27.25 7.04
C ARG A 484 2.31 -26.69 8.39
N ILE A 485 1.33 -27.29 9.07
CA ILE A 485 0.83 -26.80 10.36
C ILE A 485 1.95 -26.79 11.43
N PRO A 486 2.73 -27.86 11.63
CA PRO A 486 3.87 -27.82 12.56
C PRO A 486 4.91 -26.75 12.20
N ALA A 487 5.17 -26.50 10.91
CA ALA A 487 6.10 -25.47 10.48
C ALA A 487 5.59 -24.08 10.84
N LEU A 488 4.31 -23.76 10.58
CA LEU A 488 3.69 -22.50 10.96
C LEU A 488 3.69 -22.31 12.49
N VAL A 489 3.28 -23.33 13.24
CA VAL A 489 3.30 -23.30 14.73
C VAL A 489 4.70 -22.97 15.24
N LYS A 490 5.74 -23.59 14.67
CA LYS A 490 7.13 -23.31 15.01
C LYS A 490 7.52 -21.86 14.74
N TRP A 491 7.11 -21.29 13.59
CA TRP A 491 7.42 -19.90 13.24
C TRP A 491 6.66 -18.90 14.11
N PHE A 492 5.41 -19.18 14.44
CA PHE A 492 4.66 -18.37 15.40
C PHE A 492 5.32 -18.38 16.78
N ALA A 493 5.70 -19.58 17.28
CA ALA A 493 6.37 -19.73 18.58
C ALA A 493 7.73 -19.01 18.63
N ALA A 494 8.44 -18.92 17.50
CA ALA A 494 9.71 -18.18 17.41
C ALA A 494 9.58 -16.66 17.68
N LEU A 495 8.37 -16.13 17.59
CA LEU A 495 8.04 -14.74 17.92
C LEU A 495 7.17 -14.62 19.19
N ASP A 496 7.26 -15.57 20.09
CA ASP A 496 6.46 -15.67 21.33
C ASP A 496 4.92 -15.62 21.10
N LEU A 497 4.48 -16.07 19.90
CA LEU A 497 3.07 -16.22 19.59
C LEU A 497 2.61 -17.64 19.98
N ALA A 498 1.79 -17.73 21.04
CA ALA A 498 1.10 -18.96 21.34
C ALA A 498 0.03 -19.21 20.27
N VAL A 499 0.17 -20.31 19.54
CA VAL A 499 -0.93 -20.86 18.75
C VAL A 499 -1.81 -21.62 19.74
N THR A 500 -2.74 -20.92 20.38
CA THR A 500 -3.77 -21.59 21.19
C THR A 500 -4.64 -22.36 20.19
N GLY A 501 -4.39 -23.67 20.15
CA GLY A 501 -5.12 -24.57 19.30
C GLY A 501 -6.61 -24.52 19.63
N LEU A 502 -7.39 -24.56 18.61
CA LEU A 502 -8.72 -25.10 18.69
C LEU A 502 -8.56 -26.62 18.92
N SER A 503 -8.66 -27.04 20.18
CA SER A 503 -9.03 -28.41 20.50
C SER A 503 -10.51 -28.61 20.20
#